data_bb01ef498eb4dc814bd6d2fcca5b9247
#
_entry.id   bb01ef498eb4dc814bd6d2fcca5b9247
#
_cell.length_a   1.000
_cell.length_b   1.000
_cell.length_c   1.000
_cell.angle_alpha   90.00
_cell.angle_beta   90.00
_cell.angle_gamma   90.00
#
_symmetry.space_group_name_H-M   'P 1'
#
loop_
_entity.id
_entity.type
_entity.pdbx_description
1 polymer ?
#
loop_
_entity_poly.entity_id
_entity_poly.type
_entity_poly.pdbx_seq_one_letter_code
_entity_poly.pdbx_strand_id
1 'polypeptide(L)'
;MMFMTARVDLKKILVILGLIAALILGAVWLFGGEADVATAAPAVSTNDGRVQFLQSFGWQVAASPVESSQVKIPRESSEIFDRYNRLQQSQGYDLTQYAGKTVMRFVYKIENYPGATEPVYATLLVHKNRVIGGDITDTAAKGQIRGFRMPAGTEQTVPTEATAVP
;
A
#
# COMPACT_ATOMS: atom_id res chain seq x y z
N MET A 1 53.98 -37.23 -15.84
CA MET A 1 52.71 -36.50 -15.74
C MET A 1 51.61 -37.35 -16.35
N MET A 2 50.75 -37.91 -15.53
CA MET A 2 49.72 -38.88 -15.95
C MET A 2 48.40 -38.11 -16.08
N PHE A 3 47.93 -37.84 -17.28
CA PHE A 3 46.64 -37.26 -17.55
C PHE A 3 45.57 -38.34 -17.48
N MET A 4 44.82 -38.41 -16.39
CA MET A 4 43.58 -39.22 -16.30
C MET A 4 42.48 -38.56 -17.09
N THR A 5 42.22 -39.03 -18.30
CA THR A 5 41.06 -38.67 -19.11
C THR A 5 39.86 -39.45 -18.56
N ALA A 6 39.06 -38.80 -17.68
CA ALA A 6 37.79 -39.35 -17.26
C ALA A 6 36.83 -39.31 -18.47
N ARG A 7 36.48 -40.45 -19.02
CA ARG A 7 35.40 -40.59 -20.01
C ARG A 7 34.10 -40.33 -19.29
N VAL A 8 33.58 -39.13 -19.48
CA VAL A 8 32.28 -38.73 -18.93
C VAL A 8 31.19 -39.44 -19.75
N ASP A 9 30.48 -40.33 -19.06
CA ASP A 9 29.42 -41.14 -19.68
C ASP A 9 28.19 -40.26 -19.92
N LEU A 10 27.95 -39.87 -21.17
CA LEU A 10 26.88 -38.94 -21.55
C LEU A 10 25.51 -39.40 -21.05
N LYS A 11 25.27 -40.71 -20.96
CA LYS A 11 24.04 -41.29 -20.43
C LYS A 11 23.84 -41.00 -18.96
N LYS A 12 24.94 -41.00 -18.16
CA LYS A 12 24.89 -40.66 -16.72
C LYS A 12 24.61 -39.18 -16.51
N ILE A 13 25.17 -38.31 -17.38
CA ILE A 13 24.90 -36.87 -17.33
C ILE A 13 23.43 -36.61 -17.62
N LEU A 14 22.85 -37.23 -18.64
CA LEU A 14 21.43 -37.08 -18.98
C LEU A 14 20.49 -37.58 -17.89
N VAL A 15 20.85 -38.66 -17.19
CA VAL A 15 20.06 -39.18 -16.05
C VAL A 15 20.13 -38.22 -14.87
N ILE A 16 21.32 -37.66 -14.56
CA ILE A 16 21.49 -36.68 -13.47
C ILE A 16 20.74 -35.36 -13.78
N LEU A 17 20.80 -34.87 -15.01
CA LEU A 17 20.05 -33.70 -15.45
C LEU A 17 18.53 -33.93 -15.37
N GLY A 18 18.05 -35.11 -15.75
CA GLY A 18 16.64 -35.50 -15.63
C GLY A 18 16.17 -35.55 -14.18
N LEU A 19 16.99 -36.10 -13.27
CA LEU A 19 16.69 -36.14 -11.85
C LEU A 19 16.66 -34.71 -11.22
N ILE A 20 17.58 -33.84 -11.60
CA ILE A 20 17.60 -32.44 -11.15
C ILE A 20 16.37 -31.69 -11.66
N ALA A 21 15.99 -31.88 -12.93
CA ALA A 21 14.80 -31.27 -13.49
C ALA A 21 13.51 -31.77 -12.80
N ALA A 22 13.42 -33.06 -12.49
CA ALA A 22 12.31 -33.64 -11.73
C ALA A 22 12.23 -33.13 -10.30
N LEU A 23 13.38 -32.93 -9.63
CA LEU A 23 13.45 -32.34 -8.29
C LEU A 23 13.02 -30.87 -8.28
N ILE A 24 13.42 -30.08 -9.29
CA ILE A 24 13.02 -28.68 -9.43
C ILE A 24 11.52 -28.59 -9.71
N LEU A 25 10.99 -29.40 -10.62
CA LEU A 25 9.55 -29.46 -10.91
C LEU A 25 8.74 -29.94 -9.70
N GLY A 26 9.22 -30.92 -8.96
CA GLY A 26 8.60 -31.41 -7.72
C GLY A 26 8.63 -30.37 -6.61
N ALA A 27 9.74 -29.62 -6.46
CA ALA A 27 9.84 -28.52 -5.50
C ALA A 27 8.89 -27.37 -5.85
N VAL A 28 8.75 -27.00 -7.13
CA VAL A 28 7.77 -26.01 -7.59
C VAL A 28 6.34 -26.47 -7.31
N TRP A 29 6.06 -27.78 -7.39
CA TRP A 29 4.72 -28.33 -7.12
C TRP A 29 4.41 -28.45 -5.61
N LEU A 30 5.42 -28.72 -4.77
CA LEU A 30 5.29 -28.86 -3.31
C LEU A 30 5.45 -27.54 -2.55
N PHE A 31 6.21 -26.57 -3.10
CA PHE A 31 6.48 -25.27 -2.49
C PHE A 31 6.03 -24.09 -3.35
N GLY A 32 5.54 -24.35 -4.57
CA GLY A 32 4.83 -23.41 -5.41
C GLY A 32 3.38 -23.26 -4.95
N GLY A 33 3.18 -22.95 -3.67
CA GLY A 33 2.03 -22.19 -3.30
C GLY A 33 2.08 -20.94 -4.16
N GLU A 34 0.95 -20.62 -4.82
CA GLU A 34 0.73 -19.36 -5.50
C GLU A 34 1.44 -18.30 -4.69
N ALA A 35 2.53 -17.77 -5.22
CA ALA A 35 2.90 -16.42 -4.85
C ALA A 35 1.69 -15.61 -5.28
N ASP A 36 0.73 -15.45 -4.36
CA ASP A 36 -0.11 -14.29 -4.36
C ASP A 36 0.84 -13.14 -4.63
N VAL A 37 0.81 -12.65 -5.86
CA VAL A 37 1.18 -11.27 -6.13
C VAL A 37 0.03 -10.47 -5.54
N ALA A 38 -0.24 -10.68 -4.24
CA ALA A 38 -0.80 -9.68 -3.40
C ALA A 38 0.17 -8.52 -3.62
N THR A 39 -0.27 -7.53 -4.37
CA THR A 39 0.38 -6.24 -4.44
C THR A 39 0.58 -5.87 -2.98
N ALA A 40 1.77 -6.18 -2.43
CA ALA A 40 2.07 -5.99 -1.03
C ALA A 40 1.83 -4.51 -0.81
N ALA A 41 0.82 -4.19 -0.02
CA ALA A 41 0.51 -2.81 0.29
C ALA A 41 1.83 -2.15 0.67
N PRO A 42 2.21 -1.03 0.06
CA PRO A 42 3.54 -0.45 0.21
C PRO A 42 3.87 -0.35 1.69
N ALA A 43 5.09 -0.77 2.06
CA ALA A 43 5.51 -0.78 3.46
C ALA A 43 5.50 0.66 3.98
N VAL A 44 4.49 1.02 4.78
CA VAL A 44 4.27 2.38 5.29
C VAL A 44 5.19 2.76 6.46
N SER A 45 6.24 1.96 6.69
CA SER A 45 7.29 2.25 7.66
C SER A 45 8.10 3.49 7.29
N THR A 46 8.29 3.74 6.00
CA THR A 46 9.02 4.90 5.46
C THR A 46 8.05 6.00 5.03
N ASN A 47 8.57 7.22 4.88
CA ASN A 47 7.80 8.31 4.31
C ASN A 47 7.35 8.00 2.88
N ASP A 48 8.27 7.51 2.04
CA ASP A 48 7.99 7.18 0.65
C ASP A 48 6.91 6.10 0.53
N GLY A 49 6.93 5.09 1.39
CA GLY A 49 5.88 4.06 1.43
C GLY A 49 4.50 4.62 1.77
N ARG A 50 4.43 5.63 2.67
CA ARG A 50 3.16 6.32 2.99
C ARG A 50 2.66 7.18 1.84
N VAL A 51 3.59 7.91 1.18
CA VAL A 51 3.27 8.67 -0.03
C VAL A 51 2.77 7.74 -1.13
N GLN A 52 3.46 6.64 -1.41
CA GLN A 52 3.03 5.64 -2.40
C GLN A 52 1.66 5.03 -2.05
N PHE A 53 1.40 4.77 -0.77
CA PHE A 53 0.09 4.31 -0.33
C PHE A 53 -1.02 5.30 -0.71
N LEU A 54 -0.84 6.61 -0.47
CA LEU A 54 -1.80 7.64 -0.85
C LEU A 54 -1.91 7.78 -2.38
N GLN A 55 -0.79 7.68 -3.09
CA GLN A 55 -0.75 7.70 -4.56
C GLN A 55 -1.52 6.51 -5.17
N SER A 56 -1.58 5.36 -4.51
CA SER A 56 -2.36 4.21 -4.99
C SER A 56 -3.86 4.48 -5.08
N PHE A 57 -4.35 5.50 -4.36
CA PHE A 57 -5.73 6.02 -4.46
C PHE A 57 -5.85 7.21 -5.42
N GLY A 58 -4.75 7.60 -6.08
CA GLY A 58 -4.71 8.74 -7.02
C GLY A 58 -4.37 10.09 -6.37
N TRP A 59 -4.09 10.12 -5.04
CA TRP A 59 -3.77 11.37 -4.36
C TRP A 59 -2.33 11.81 -4.63
N GLN A 60 -2.15 13.06 -5.03
CA GLN A 60 -0.86 13.74 -5.00
C GLN A 60 -0.76 14.47 -3.66
N VAL A 61 0.31 14.21 -2.93
CA VAL A 61 0.51 14.75 -1.58
C VAL A 61 1.89 15.37 -1.46
N ALA A 62 2.02 16.31 -0.52
CA ALA A 62 3.31 16.89 -0.18
C ALA A 62 4.34 15.80 0.15
N ALA A 63 5.60 16.03 -0.22
CA ALA A 63 6.69 15.05 -0.07
C ALA A 63 6.97 14.66 1.39
N SER A 64 6.51 15.47 2.36
CA SER A 64 6.65 15.21 3.79
C SER A 64 5.33 15.45 4.51
N PRO A 65 5.05 14.74 5.61
CA PRO A 65 3.86 15.00 6.41
C PRO A 65 3.96 16.39 7.06
N VAL A 66 2.84 17.10 7.12
CA VAL A 66 2.73 18.38 7.85
C VAL A 66 2.62 18.15 9.35
N GLU A 67 2.21 16.93 9.76
CA GLU A 67 2.15 16.52 11.15
C GLU A 67 2.49 15.04 11.30
N SER A 68 3.24 14.71 12.36
CA SER A 68 3.50 13.34 12.79
C SER A 68 3.35 13.29 14.31
N SER A 69 2.38 12.51 14.79
CA SER A 69 2.08 12.44 16.21
C SER A 69 1.70 11.02 16.64
N GLN A 70 1.79 10.76 17.95
CA GLN A 70 1.24 9.55 18.53
C GLN A 70 -0.18 9.82 19.04
N VAL A 71 -1.09 8.92 18.70
CA VAL A 71 -2.47 8.98 19.17
C VAL A 71 -2.87 7.64 19.80
N LYS A 72 -3.70 7.70 20.83
CA LYS A 72 -4.21 6.51 21.49
C LYS A 72 -5.60 6.21 20.95
N ILE A 73 -5.82 4.99 20.47
CA ILE A 73 -7.16 4.54 20.09
C ILE A 73 -8.00 4.38 21.36
N PRO A 74 -9.20 4.96 21.42
CA PRO A 74 -10.07 4.85 22.59
C PRO A 74 -10.34 3.39 22.96
N ARG A 75 -10.42 3.12 24.27
CA ARG A 75 -10.86 1.81 24.77
C ARG A 75 -12.37 1.72 24.85
N GLU A 76 -13.00 2.84 25.18
CA GLU A 76 -14.42 2.96 25.35
C GLU A 76 -15.06 3.51 24.08
N SER A 77 -16.21 3.00 23.74
CA SER A 77 -17.02 3.49 22.64
C SER A 77 -17.56 4.88 22.98
N SER A 78 -17.62 5.72 21.97
CA SER A 78 -18.30 7.01 22.01
C SER A 78 -18.96 7.26 20.66
N GLU A 79 -19.98 8.08 20.61
CA GLU A 79 -20.67 8.40 19.35
C GLU A 79 -19.71 8.91 18.28
N ILE A 80 -18.74 9.74 18.67
CA ILE A 80 -17.73 10.29 17.76
C ILE A 80 -16.81 9.20 17.25
N PHE A 81 -16.29 8.34 18.16
CA PHE A 81 -15.42 7.22 17.78
C PHE A 81 -16.15 6.23 16.88
N ASP A 82 -17.39 5.88 17.22
CA ASP A 82 -18.19 4.91 16.47
C ASP A 82 -18.52 5.42 15.07
N ARG A 83 -18.80 6.72 14.91
CA ARG A 83 -18.99 7.34 13.61
C ARG A 83 -17.71 7.29 12.77
N TYR A 84 -16.58 7.60 13.39
CA TYR A 84 -15.28 7.53 12.71
C TYR A 84 -14.91 6.08 12.36
N ASN A 85 -15.16 5.12 13.28
CA ASN A 85 -14.88 3.71 13.00
C ASN A 85 -15.78 3.13 11.91
N ARG A 86 -17.05 3.56 11.78
CA ARG A 86 -17.89 3.19 10.64
C ARG A 86 -17.28 3.63 9.31
N LEU A 87 -16.68 4.83 9.26
CA LEU A 87 -15.94 5.27 8.08
C LEU A 87 -14.75 4.33 7.81
N GLN A 88 -14.03 3.92 8.85
CA GLN A 88 -12.92 2.99 8.69
C GLN A 88 -13.39 1.62 8.18
N GLN A 89 -14.49 1.10 8.74
CA GLN A 89 -15.08 -0.17 8.33
C GLN A 89 -15.53 -0.16 6.86
N SER A 90 -16.04 0.97 6.36
CA SER A 90 -16.37 1.11 4.94
C SER A 90 -15.17 1.02 4.00
N GLN A 91 -13.95 1.16 4.54
CA GLN A 91 -12.68 1.03 3.83
C GLN A 91 -11.99 -0.32 4.09
N GLY A 92 -12.59 -1.21 4.89
CA GLY A 92 -12.03 -2.50 5.27
C GLY A 92 -11.11 -2.46 6.50
N TYR A 93 -11.09 -1.36 7.25
CA TYR A 93 -10.36 -1.23 8.53
C TYR A 93 -11.31 -1.32 9.70
N ASP A 94 -10.79 -1.69 10.88
CA ASP A 94 -11.55 -1.69 12.13
C ASP A 94 -10.65 -1.27 13.29
N LEU A 95 -10.85 -0.05 13.79
CA LEU A 95 -10.04 0.51 14.86
C LEU A 95 -10.34 -0.12 16.23
N THR A 96 -11.46 -0.81 16.40
CA THR A 96 -11.76 -1.49 17.67
C THR A 96 -10.74 -2.58 17.99
N GLN A 97 -10.14 -3.21 16.98
CA GLN A 97 -9.05 -4.19 17.12
C GLN A 97 -7.76 -3.58 17.75
N TYR A 98 -7.68 -2.27 17.75
CA TYR A 98 -6.55 -1.49 18.29
C TYR A 98 -6.92 -0.71 19.56
N ALA A 99 -8.06 -1.01 20.17
CA ALA A 99 -8.54 -0.32 21.38
C ALA A 99 -7.45 -0.23 22.46
N GLY A 100 -7.18 0.97 22.95
CA GLY A 100 -6.16 1.28 23.95
C GLY A 100 -4.71 1.24 23.48
N LYS A 101 -4.43 0.91 22.21
CA LYS A 101 -3.09 0.95 21.62
C LYS A 101 -2.71 2.37 21.23
N THR A 102 -1.43 2.69 21.35
CA THR A 102 -0.85 3.90 20.79
C THR A 102 -0.38 3.60 19.37
N VAL A 103 -0.77 4.46 18.43
CA VAL A 103 -0.47 4.34 17.01
C VAL A 103 0.12 5.65 16.50
N MET A 104 0.83 5.61 15.38
CA MET A 104 1.33 6.82 14.72
C MET A 104 0.25 7.40 13.83
N ARG A 105 0.06 8.71 13.91
CA ARG A 105 -0.76 9.51 13.01
C ARG A 105 0.15 10.36 12.14
N PHE A 106 -0.01 10.26 10.82
CA PHE A 106 0.68 11.10 9.84
C PHE A 106 -0.36 11.88 9.05
N VAL A 107 -0.13 13.18 8.87
CA VAL A 107 -1.02 14.05 8.12
C VAL A 107 -0.26 14.63 6.94
N TYR A 108 -0.78 14.46 5.73
CA TYR A 108 -0.22 14.98 4.50
C TYR A 108 -1.16 15.98 3.87
N LYS A 109 -0.63 17.09 3.35
CA LYS A 109 -1.42 18.00 2.53
C LYS A 109 -1.65 17.37 1.16
N ILE A 110 -2.89 17.36 0.69
CA ILE A 110 -3.28 16.94 -0.66
C ILE A 110 -3.14 18.13 -1.60
N GLU A 111 -2.58 17.90 -2.78
CA GLU A 111 -2.31 18.92 -3.79
C GLU A 111 -3.27 18.86 -4.97
N ASN A 112 -3.92 17.72 -5.19
CA ASN A 112 -4.79 17.48 -6.34
C ASN A 112 -6.26 17.25 -5.97
N TYR A 113 -6.74 17.78 -4.83
CA TYR A 113 -8.15 17.65 -4.48
C TYR A 113 -9.01 18.54 -5.38
N PRO A 114 -10.03 17.99 -6.10
CA PRO A 114 -10.80 18.73 -7.07
C PRO A 114 -11.67 19.80 -6.43
N GLY A 115 -11.59 21.03 -6.93
CA GLY A 115 -12.42 22.13 -6.48
C GLY A 115 -12.17 22.59 -5.04
N ALA A 116 -11.04 22.21 -4.44
CA ALA A 116 -10.69 22.64 -3.11
C ALA A 116 -10.54 24.17 -3.04
N THR A 117 -11.25 24.80 -2.12
CA THR A 117 -11.12 26.22 -1.79
C THR A 117 -10.27 26.46 -0.55
N GLU A 118 -10.11 25.43 0.26
CA GLU A 118 -9.31 25.37 1.47
C GLU A 118 -8.39 24.16 1.45
N PRO A 119 -7.35 24.11 2.29
CA PRO A 119 -6.45 22.96 2.36
C PRO A 119 -7.19 21.66 2.66
N VAL A 120 -6.80 20.59 1.96
CA VAL A 120 -7.29 19.24 2.18
C VAL A 120 -6.15 18.36 2.68
N TYR A 121 -6.43 17.50 3.63
CA TYR A 121 -5.44 16.67 4.27
C TYR A 121 -5.80 15.19 4.21
N ALA A 122 -4.78 14.36 4.02
CA ALA A 122 -4.86 12.92 4.19
C ALA A 122 -4.26 12.54 5.55
N THR A 123 -5.03 11.85 6.38
CA THR A 123 -4.57 11.28 7.65
C THR A 123 -4.33 9.79 7.48
N LEU A 124 -3.17 9.30 7.92
CA LEU A 124 -2.85 7.88 8.03
C LEU A 124 -2.68 7.49 9.49
N LEU A 125 -3.38 6.45 9.93
CA LEU A 125 -3.15 5.78 11.21
C LEU A 125 -2.32 4.53 10.94
N VAL A 126 -1.14 4.46 11.55
CA VAL A 126 -0.15 3.40 11.30
C VAL A 126 0.19 2.68 12.60
N HIS A 127 0.08 1.36 12.60
CA HIS A 127 0.52 0.49 13.69
C HIS A 127 1.40 -0.63 13.14
N LYS A 128 2.62 -0.80 13.71
CA LYS A 128 3.57 -1.85 13.29
C LYS A 128 3.77 -1.89 11.76
N ASN A 129 4.05 -0.74 11.17
CA ASN A 129 4.32 -0.57 9.73
C ASN A 129 3.13 -0.93 8.79
N ARG A 130 1.91 -0.93 9.30
CA ARG A 130 0.68 -1.18 8.53
C ARG A 130 -0.30 -0.04 8.73
N VAL A 131 -0.96 0.38 7.65
CA VAL A 131 -2.11 1.29 7.76
C VAL A 131 -3.25 0.51 8.42
N ILE A 132 -3.80 1.09 9.47
CA ILE A 132 -4.93 0.53 10.22
C ILE A 132 -6.19 1.38 10.08
N GLY A 133 -6.10 2.50 9.35
CA GLY A 133 -7.19 3.42 9.09
C GLY A 133 -6.66 4.78 8.65
N GLY A 134 -7.58 5.66 8.36
CA GLY A 134 -7.30 7.04 8.00
C GLY A 134 -8.45 7.68 7.23
N ASP A 135 -8.24 8.88 6.79
CA ASP A 135 -9.27 9.68 6.14
C ASP A 135 -8.69 10.78 5.24
N ILE A 136 -9.56 11.35 4.42
CA ILE A 136 -9.32 12.59 3.69
C ILE A 136 -10.26 13.64 4.29
N THR A 137 -9.69 14.70 4.82
CA THR A 137 -10.42 15.81 5.46
C THR A 137 -10.30 17.08 4.62
N ASP A 138 -11.44 17.56 4.11
CA ASP A 138 -11.58 18.89 3.52
C ASP A 138 -11.86 19.88 4.64
N THR A 139 -11.04 20.93 4.77
CA THR A 139 -11.16 21.93 5.85
C THR A 139 -12.08 23.11 5.50
N ALA A 140 -12.69 23.13 4.32
CA ALA A 140 -13.69 24.14 3.97
C ALA A 140 -14.88 24.12 4.94
N ALA A 141 -15.59 25.24 5.09
CA ALA A 141 -16.71 25.39 6.02
C ALA A 141 -17.82 24.32 5.88
N LYS A 142 -17.99 23.75 4.68
CA LYS A 142 -18.86 22.62 4.37
C LYS A 142 -18.08 21.37 3.97
N GLY A 143 -16.79 21.33 4.32
CA GLY A 143 -15.91 20.22 4.03
C GLY A 143 -16.35 18.93 4.73
N GLN A 144 -15.93 17.83 4.19
CA GLN A 144 -16.32 16.50 4.66
C GLN A 144 -15.10 15.66 4.98
N ILE A 145 -15.28 14.75 5.95
CA ILE A 145 -14.34 13.66 6.21
C ILE A 145 -14.83 12.45 5.42
N ARG A 146 -13.92 11.85 4.62
CA ARG A 146 -14.21 10.70 3.76
C ARG A 146 -13.08 9.68 3.79
N GLY A 147 -13.33 8.51 3.22
CA GLY A 147 -12.29 7.49 3.01
C GLY A 147 -11.28 7.89 1.93
N PHE A 148 -10.27 7.03 1.74
CA PHE A 148 -9.16 7.29 0.80
C PHE A 148 -9.56 7.35 -0.67
N ARG A 149 -10.67 6.76 -1.08
CA ARG A 149 -11.08 6.76 -2.49
C ARG A 149 -11.38 8.17 -2.97
N MET A 150 -10.86 8.51 -4.15
CA MET A 150 -11.24 9.75 -4.83
C MET A 150 -12.75 9.80 -5.10
N PRO A 151 -13.38 11.00 -5.03
CA PRO A 151 -14.76 11.18 -5.46
C PRO A 151 -14.90 10.76 -6.94
N ALA A 152 -15.98 10.04 -7.26
CA ALA A 152 -16.33 9.77 -8.66
C ALA A 152 -16.58 11.10 -9.39
N GLY A 153 -15.90 11.31 -10.51
CA GLY A 153 -15.98 12.55 -11.30
C GLY A 153 -14.65 13.26 -11.53
N THR A 154 -13.55 12.75 -10.99
CA THR A 154 -12.18 13.24 -11.22
C THR A 154 -11.40 12.30 -12.13
N GLU A 155 -11.90 12.04 -13.31
CA GLU A 155 -11.04 11.54 -14.37
C GLU A 155 -10.06 12.66 -14.70
N GLN A 156 -8.81 12.52 -14.29
CA GLN A 156 -7.73 13.38 -14.76
C GLN A 156 -7.67 13.20 -16.27
N THR A 157 -8.14 14.19 -17.02
CA THR A 157 -7.74 14.34 -18.41
C THR A 157 -6.23 14.52 -18.40
N VAL A 158 -5.49 13.45 -18.68
CA VAL A 158 -4.08 13.52 -19.05
C VAL A 158 -4.06 14.47 -20.27
N PRO A 159 -3.32 15.59 -20.22
CA PRO A 159 -3.16 16.41 -21.41
C PRO A 159 -2.48 15.53 -22.46
N THR A 160 -3.21 15.09 -23.45
CA THR A 160 -2.61 14.55 -24.67
C THR A 160 -1.87 15.72 -25.30
N GLU A 161 -0.57 15.73 -25.14
CA GLU A 161 0.34 16.63 -25.82
C GLU A 161 0.13 16.41 -27.33
N ALA A 162 -0.63 17.32 -27.94
CA ALA A 162 -0.82 17.32 -29.36
C ALA A 162 0.54 17.62 -29.99
N THR A 163 1.17 16.58 -30.53
CA THR A 163 2.34 16.72 -31.41
C THR A 163 1.89 17.52 -32.63
N ALA A 164 2.14 18.82 -32.59
CA ALA A 164 2.13 19.64 -33.80
C ALA A 164 3.41 19.30 -34.58
N VAL A 165 3.25 18.59 -35.68
CA VAL A 165 4.27 18.46 -36.70
C VAL A 165 4.02 19.52 -37.74
N PRO A 166 5.05 20.28 -38.14
CA PRO A 166 4.96 21.36 -39.16
C PRO A 166 4.65 20.84 -40.55
#